data_a5ce244cc12251392d38e8acce47f533
#
_entry.id   a5ce244cc12251392d38e8acce47f533
#
_cell.length_a   1.000
_cell.length_b   1.000
_cell.length_c   1.000
_cell.angle_alpha   90.00
_cell.angle_beta   90.00
_cell.angle_gamma   90.00
#
_symmetry.space_group_name_H-M   'P 1'
#
loop_
_entity.id
_entity.type
_entity.pdbx_description
1 polymer ?
#
loop_
_entity_poly.entity_id
_entity_poly.type
_entity_poly.pdbx_seq_one_letter_code
_entity_poly.pdbx_strand_id
1 'polypeptide(L)'
;MEFLAELHPKVVHFPIALLLTFIFLELIGTLLNKEFYTKTAHLILFLGVIGTILAVLTGNQAFIAYEYWNPASEALFNNHQTFANLTVWYFAGLLVLRTYLIVKKKYLKTIKYIFLALTLFGGYLVYQTSEYGGELVKKYGIGTELKINDTEIND
;
A
#
# COMPACT_ATOMS: atom_id res chain seq x y z
N MET A 1 3.30 -21.92 8.25
CA MET A 1 2.63 -20.86 7.45
C MET A 1 1.95 -19.82 8.35
N GLU A 2 1.58 -20.14 9.57
CA GLU A 2 1.02 -19.22 10.57
C GLU A 2 1.92 -17.98 10.85
N PHE A 3 3.24 -18.20 10.97
CA PHE A 3 4.19 -17.11 11.21
C PHE A 3 4.11 -15.95 10.20
N LEU A 4 3.94 -16.23 8.91
CA LEU A 4 3.80 -15.18 7.89
C LEU A 4 2.45 -14.46 7.98
N ALA A 5 1.39 -15.17 8.38
CA ALA A 5 0.07 -14.60 8.61
C ALA A 5 0.11 -13.59 9.78
N GLU A 6 0.75 -13.95 10.89
CA GLU A 6 0.92 -13.09 12.07
C GLU A 6 1.79 -11.85 11.81
N LEU A 7 2.68 -11.93 10.81
CA LEU A 7 3.51 -10.80 10.41
C LEU A 7 2.74 -9.74 9.59
N HIS A 8 1.66 -10.12 8.90
CA HIS A 8 0.97 -9.22 7.99
C HIS A 8 0.58 -7.88 8.62
N PRO A 9 -0.09 -7.83 9.80
CA PRO A 9 -0.47 -6.57 10.42
C PRO A 9 0.73 -5.67 10.77
N LYS A 10 1.89 -6.25 11.02
CA LYS A 10 3.13 -5.52 11.34
C LYS A 10 3.81 -5.01 10.07
N VAL A 11 3.86 -5.87 9.04
CA VAL A 11 4.55 -5.58 7.77
C VAL A 11 3.86 -4.48 6.98
N VAL A 12 2.51 -4.40 6.98
CA VAL A 12 1.75 -3.42 6.17
C VAL A 12 2.04 -1.97 6.53
N HIS A 13 2.39 -1.68 7.77
CA HIS A 13 2.71 -0.31 8.18
C HIS A 13 3.95 0.25 7.49
N PHE A 14 4.90 -0.62 7.14
CA PHE A 14 6.15 -0.22 6.51
C PHE A 14 5.95 0.34 5.10
N PRO A 15 5.31 -0.37 4.14
CA PRO A 15 5.04 0.20 2.82
C PRO A 15 4.10 1.40 2.85
N ILE A 16 3.10 1.43 3.74
CA ILE A 16 2.22 2.61 3.90
C ILE A 16 3.06 3.84 4.25
N ALA A 17 3.91 3.75 5.27
CA ALA A 17 4.77 4.87 5.69
C ALA A 17 5.73 5.29 4.57
N LEU A 18 6.36 4.34 3.88
CA LEU A 18 7.29 4.63 2.80
C LEU A 18 6.59 5.29 1.60
N LEU A 19 5.43 4.78 1.18
CA LEU A 19 4.71 5.35 0.03
C LEU A 19 4.16 6.75 0.35
N LEU A 20 3.66 6.99 1.57
CA LEU A 20 3.26 8.35 1.99
C LEU A 20 4.46 9.29 2.06
N THR A 21 5.60 8.83 2.57
CA THR A 21 6.85 9.60 2.56
C THR A 21 7.32 9.89 1.13
N PHE A 22 7.23 8.93 0.23
CA PHE A 22 7.51 9.15 -1.20
C PHE A 22 6.63 10.26 -1.78
N ILE A 23 5.31 10.22 -1.55
CA ILE A 23 4.35 11.22 -2.04
C ILE A 23 4.73 12.61 -1.52
N PHE A 24 5.04 12.72 -0.24
CA PHE A 24 5.47 13.97 0.39
C PHE A 24 6.78 14.50 -0.19
N LEU A 25 7.79 13.65 -0.35
CA LEU A 25 9.08 14.03 -0.94
C LEU A 25 8.94 14.43 -2.40
N GLU A 26 8.08 13.75 -3.16
CA GLU A 26 7.80 14.08 -4.56
C GLU A 26 7.13 15.46 -4.68
N LEU A 27 6.16 15.73 -3.80
CA LEU A 27 5.50 17.02 -3.73
C LEU A 27 6.52 18.14 -3.46
N ILE A 28 7.29 18.02 -2.38
CA ILE A 28 8.31 19.02 -2.00
C ILE A 28 9.38 19.16 -3.10
N GLY A 29 9.88 18.03 -3.62
CA GLY A 29 10.91 18.01 -4.65
C GLY A 29 10.47 18.69 -5.95
N THR A 30 9.18 18.52 -6.31
CA THR A 30 8.60 19.17 -7.50
C THR A 30 8.38 20.65 -7.28
N LEU A 31 7.78 21.04 -6.15
CA LEU A 31 7.46 22.45 -5.85
C LEU A 31 8.72 23.30 -5.62
N LEU A 32 9.67 22.80 -4.85
CA LEU A 32 10.92 23.52 -4.56
C LEU A 32 11.99 23.35 -5.65
N ASN A 33 11.74 22.47 -6.63
CA ASN A 33 12.68 22.10 -7.70
C ASN A 33 14.08 21.74 -7.16
N LYS A 34 14.14 21.02 -6.03
CA LYS A 34 15.40 20.60 -5.40
C LYS A 34 15.66 19.11 -5.68
N GLU A 35 16.81 18.85 -6.29
CA GLU A 35 17.23 17.52 -6.74
C GLU A 35 17.39 16.53 -5.58
N PHE A 36 17.78 17.00 -4.39
CA PHE A 36 17.90 16.16 -3.21
C PHE A 36 16.60 15.41 -2.91
N TYR A 37 15.47 16.13 -2.81
CA TYR A 37 14.17 15.50 -2.53
C TYR A 37 13.74 14.54 -3.64
N THR A 38 13.99 14.92 -4.89
CA THR A 38 13.66 14.08 -6.05
C THR A 38 14.45 12.76 -6.05
N LYS A 39 15.75 12.79 -5.72
CA LYS A 39 16.58 11.58 -5.62
C LYS A 39 16.14 10.71 -4.43
N THR A 40 15.92 11.32 -3.27
CA THR A 40 15.46 10.61 -2.07
C THR A 40 14.09 9.98 -2.31
N ALA A 41 13.14 10.68 -2.95
CA ALA A 41 11.84 10.15 -3.33
C ALA A 41 11.97 8.89 -4.21
N HIS A 42 12.94 8.83 -5.13
CA HIS A 42 13.15 7.64 -5.97
C HIS A 42 13.58 6.42 -5.14
N LEU A 43 14.50 6.60 -4.20
CA LEU A 43 14.93 5.53 -3.30
C LEU A 43 13.78 5.05 -2.40
N ILE A 44 13.01 5.99 -1.83
CA ILE A 44 11.87 5.66 -0.97
C ILE A 44 10.77 4.94 -1.75
N LEU A 45 10.50 5.33 -3.00
CA LEU A 45 9.57 4.61 -3.88
C LEU A 45 10.04 3.17 -4.11
N PHE A 46 11.32 2.96 -4.39
CA PHE A 46 11.89 1.61 -4.59
C PHE A 46 11.70 0.72 -3.35
N LEU A 47 12.04 1.24 -2.17
CA LEU A 47 11.84 0.52 -0.91
C LEU A 47 10.36 0.30 -0.60
N GLY A 48 9.50 1.27 -0.90
CA GLY A 48 8.05 1.17 -0.77
C GLY A 48 7.47 0.04 -1.63
N VAL A 49 7.89 -0.08 -2.88
CA VAL A 49 7.46 -1.17 -3.79
C VAL A 49 7.88 -2.53 -3.25
N ILE A 50 9.12 -2.68 -2.76
CA ILE A 50 9.54 -3.93 -2.10
C ILE A 50 8.63 -4.24 -0.91
N GLY A 51 8.35 -3.24 -0.07
CA GLY A 51 7.47 -3.38 1.09
C GLY A 51 6.05 -3.81 0.70
N THR A 52 5.49 -3.26 -0.40
CA THR A 52 4.15 -3.66 -0.87
C THR A 52 4.10 -5.11 -1.35
N ILE A 53 5.15 -5.60 -2.00
CA ILE A 53 5.27 -7.00 -2.43
C ILE A 53 5.27 -7.91 -1.18
N LEU A 54 6.06 -7.58 -0.17
CA LEU A 54 6.10 -8.33 1.10
C LEU A 54 4.74 -8.30 1.81
N ALA A 55 4.04 -7.17 1.79
CA ALA A 55 2.71 -7.05 2.37
C ALA A 55 1.69 -7.95 1.66
N VAL A 56 1.70 -8.04 0.32
CA VAL A 56 0.81 -8.94 -0.43
C VAL A 56 1.14 -10.40 -0.14
N LEU A 57 2.43 -10.77 -0.09
CA LEU A 57 2.83 -12.14 0.21
C LEU A 57 2.35 -12.58 1.61
N THR A 58 2.53 -11.71 2.62
CA THR A 58 2.06 -12.00 3.98
C THR A 58 0.54 -11.96 4.09
N GLY A 59 -0.14 -11.07 3.36
CA GLY A 59 -1.61 -10.95 3.31
C GLY A 59 -2.27 -12.18 2.72
N ASN A 60 -1.71 -12.76 1.67
CA ASN A 60 -2.21 -14.02 1.11
C ASN A 60 -2.12 -15.17 2.14
N GLN A 61 -1.07 -15.20 2.96
CA GLN A 61 -0.96 -16.21 4.02
C GLN A 61 -1.95 -15.94 5.16
N ALA A 62 -2.20 -14.67 5.50
CA ALA A 62 -3.19 -14.30 6.50
C ALA A 62 -4.62 -14.69 6.06
N PHE A 63 -4.94 -14.54 4.78
CA PHE A 63 -6.22 -14.99 4.23
C PHE A 63 -6.42 -16.50 4.36
N ILE A 64 -5.40 -17.29 3.99
CA ILE A 64 -5.46 -18.76 4.07
C ILE A 64 -5.54 -19.26 5.52
N ALA A 65 -4.92 -18.55 6.46
CA ALA A 65 -4.88 -18.92 7.86
C ALA A 65 -6.17 -18.58 8.63
N TYR A 66 -7.02 -17.70 8.10
CA TYR A 66 -8.27 -17.32 8.76
C TYR A 66 -9.41 -18.26 8.38
N GLU A 67 -10.03 -18.90 9.37
CA GLU A 67 -11.03 -19.97 9.16
C GLU A 67 -12.49 -19.49 9.29
N TYR A 68 -12.72 -18.25 9.82
CA TYR A 68 -14.06 -17.76 10.21
C TYR A 68 -14.65 -16.78 9.19
N TRP A 69 -14.48 -17.03 7.89
CA TRP A 69 -15.04 -16.20 6.83
C TRP A 69 -16.57 -16.32 6.79
N ASN A 70 -17.23 -15.17 6.70
CA ASN A 70 -18.64 -15.07 6.36
C ASN A 70 -18.80 -14.23 5.07
N PRO A 71 -19.97 -14.24 4.40
CA PRO A 71 -20.14 -13.54 3.13
C PRO A 71 -19.80 -12.04 3.18
N ALA A 72 -20.05 -11.37 4.31
CA ALA A 72 -19.77 -9.94 4.45
C ALA A 72 -18.26 -9.66 4.66
N SER A 73 -17.56 -10.44 5.48
CA SER A 73 -16.12 -10.31 5.68
C SER A 73 -15.33 -10.72 4.43
N GLU A 74 -15.80 -11.72 3.69
CA GLU A 74 -15.20 -12.14 2.44
C GLU A 74 -15.35 -11.06 1.35
N ALA A 75 -16.51 -10.44 1.21
CA ALA A 75 -16.73 -9.33 0.30
C ALA A 75 -15.81 -8.14 0.61
N LEU A 76 -15.64 -7.81 1.91
CA LEU A 76 -14.75 -6.76 2.36
C LEU A 76 -13.27 -7.10 2.07
N PHE A 77 -12.88 -8.35 2.29
CA PHE A 77 -11.54 -8.84 1.95
C PHE A 77 -11.26 -8.74 0.44
N ASN A 78 -12.22 -9.12 -0.41
CA ASN A 78 -12.07 -9.03 -1.86
C ASN A 78 -11.85 -7.59 -2.33
N ASN A 79 -12.52 -6.61 -1.70
CA ASN A 79 -12.26 -5.20 -1.96
C ASN A 79 -10.85 -4.79 -1.51
N HIS A 80 -10.46 -5.17 -0.28
CA HIS A 80 -9.11 -4.93 0.21
C HIS A 80 -8.05 -5.51 -0.73
N GLN A 81 -8.17 -6.77 -1.12
CA GLN A 81 -7.24 -7.45 -2.00
C GLN A 81 -7.16 -6.77 -3.39
N THR A 82 -8.29 -6.35 -3.93
CA THR A 82 -8.34 -5.63 -5.21
C THR A 82 -7.54 -4.33 -5.14
N PHE A 83 -7.79 -3.50 -4.14
CA PHE A 83 -7.05 -2.24 -3.97
C PHE A 83 -5.58 -2.46 -3.61
N ALA A 84 -5.25 -3.48 -2.82
CA ALA A 84 -3.87 -3.85 -2.53
C ALA A 84 -3.11 -4.23 -3.80
N ASN A 85 -3.68 -5.08 -4.64
CA ASN A 85 -3.08 -5.47 -5.92
C ASN A 85 -2.94 -4.26 -6.87
N LEU A 86 -3.96 -3.42 -6.98
CA LEU A 86 -3.88 -2.18 -7.77
C LEU A 86 -2.75 -1.28 -7.26
N THR A 87 -2.61 -1.14 -5.95
CA THR A 87 -1.55 -0.33 -5.33
C THR A 87 -0.17 -0.86 -5.69
N VAL A 88 0.07 -2.17 -5.56
CA VAL A 88 1.37 -2.77 -5.91
C VAL A 88 1.73 -2.52 -7.35
N TRP A 89 0.83 -2.87 -8.28
CA TRP A 89 1.10 -2.73 -9.72
C TRP A 89 1.23 -1.28 -10.14
N TYR A 90 0.44 -0.40 -9.55
CA TYR A 90 0.50 1.03 -9.84
C TYR A 90 1.85 1.62 -9.43
N PHE A 91 2.31 1.40 -8.18
CA PHE A 91 3.59 1.94 -7.73
C PHE A 91 4.80 1.23 -8.39
N ALA A 92 4.70 -0.05 -8.71
CA ALA A 92 5.70 -0.73 -9.53
C ALA A 92 5.80 -0.09 -10.93
N GLY A 93 4.67 0.19 -11.57
CA GLY A 93 4.62 0.92 -12.85
C GLY A 93 5.20 2.33 -12.74
N LEU A 94 4.88 3.08 -11.69
CA LEU A 94 5.47 4.40 -11.42
C LEU A 94 6.99 4.32 -11.23
N LEU A 95 7.48 3.31 -10.51
CA LEU A 95 8.92 3.10 -10.32
C LEU A 95 9.63 2.85 -11.64
N VAL A 96 9.09 1.97 -12.47
CA VAL A 96 9.65 1.66 -13.81
C VAL A 96 9.64 2.92 -14.69
N LEU A 97 8.50 3.62 -14.76
CA LEU A 97 8.36 4.85 -15.54
C LEU A 97 9.38 5.92 -15.08
N ARG A 98 9.47 6.13 -13.76
CA ARG A 98 10.37 7.13 -13.19
C ARG A 98 11.83 6.78 -13.50
N THR A 99 12.22 5.51 -13.29
CA THR A 99 13.58 5.03 -13.61
C THR A 99 13.89 5.29 -15.07
N TYR A 100 12.99 4.93 -15.99
CA TYR A 100 13.14 5.19 -17.42
C TYR A 100 13.35 6.68 -17.72
N LEU A 101 12.52 7.55 -17.16
CA LEU A 101 12.61 8.99 -17.38
C LEU A 101 13.91 9.58 -16.84
N ILE A 102 14.41 9.10 -15.70
CA ILE A 102 15.68 9.53 -15.12
C ILE A 102 16.84 9.08 -16.00
N VAL A 103 16.90 7.79 -16.37
CA VAL A 103 17.97 7.22 -17.20
C VAL A 103 18.05 7.91 -18.58
N LYS A 104 16.89 8.20 -19.17
CA LYS A 104 16.80 8.93 -20.46
C LYS A 104 16.96 10.44 -20.32
N LYS A 105 17.25 10.97 -19.12
CA LYS A 105 17.35 12.41 -18.83
C LYS A 105 16.10 13.22 -19.27
N LYS A 106 14.93 12.57 -19.26
CA LYS A 106 13.63 13.16 -19.65
C LYS A 106 12.80 13.62 -18.46
N TYR A 107 13.29 13.48 -17.24
CA TYR A 107 12.59 13.92 -16.03
C TYR A 107 12.63 15.46 -15.89
N LEU A 108 12.03 16.16 -16.88
CA LEU A 108 12.03 17.62 -17.02
C LEU A 108 10.84 18.24 -16.23
N LYS A 109 10.83 19.57 -16.13
CA LYS A 109 9.86 20.32 -15.31
C LYS A 109 8.40 19.91 -15.57
N THR A 110 7.93 19.88 -16.81
CA THR A 110 6.55 19.51 -17.16
C THR A 110 6.24 18.06 -16.76
N ILE A 111 7.16 17.14 -16.98
CA ILE A 111 6.98 15.73 -16.64
C ILE A 111 6.92 15.53 -15.13
N LYS A 112 7.64 16.33 -14.33
CA LYS A 112 7.56 16.30 -12.86
C LYS A 112 6.14 16.57 -12.37
N TYR A 113 5.44 17.54 -12.95
CA TYR A 113 4.06 17.86 -12.54
C TYR A 113 3.07 16.75 -12.94
N ILE A 114 3.21 16.17 -14.13
CA ILE A 114 2.41 15.01 -14.54
C ILE A 114 2.68 13.83 -13.59
N PHE A 115 3.95 13.57 -13.29
CA PHE A 115 4.33 12.50 -12.38
C PHE A 115 3.81 12.75 -10.95
N LEU A 116 3.81 14.00 -10.49
CA LEU A 116 3.20 14.37 -9.21
C LEU A 116 1.70 14.08 -9.19
N ALA A 117 0.97 14.41 -10.25
CA ALA A 117 -0.46 14.09 -10.34
C ALA A 117 -0.71 12.56 -10.26
N LEU A 118 0.09 11.77 -10.96
CA LEU A 118 0.06 10.30 -10.85
C LEU A 118 0.42 9.84 -9.43
N THR A 119 1.41 10.44 -8.80
CA THR A 119 1.80 10.10 -7.42
C THR A 119 0.67 10.37 -6.43
N LEU A 120 -0.06 11.48 -6.57
CA LEU A 120 -1.22 11.80 -5.72
C LEU A 120 -2.37 10.80 -5.93
N PHE A 121 -2.62 10.36 -7.16
CA PHE A 121 -3.57 9.27 -7.42
C PHE A 121 -3.13 7.96 -6.74
N GLY A 122 -1.84 7.66 -6.73
CA GLY A 122 -1.30 6.54 -5.94
C GLY A 122 -1.62 6.66 -4.45
N GLY A 123 -1.60 7.87 -3.89
CA GLY A 123 -2.01 8.15 -2.51
C GLY A 123 -3.47 7.76 -2.23
N TYR A 124 -4.36 8.01 -3.18
CA TYR A 124 -5.75 7.54 -3.09
C TYR A 124 -5.84 6.01 -3.04
N LEU A 125 -5.05 5.29 -3.83
CA LEU A 125 -5.04 3.82 -3.79
C LEU A 125 -4.52 3.29 -2.43
N VAL A 126 -3.47 3.89 -1.88
CA VAL A 126 -2.97 3.56 -0.53
C VAL A 126 -4.06 3.79 0.52
N TYR A 127 -4.77 4.92 0.46
CA TYR A 127 -5.87 5.23 1.36
C TYR A 127 -6.97 4.18 1.30
N GLN A 128 -7.45 3.83 0.11
CA GLN A 128 -8.51 2.82 -0.06
C GLN A 128 -8.07 1.44 0.45
N THR A 129 -6.84 1.03 0.14
CA THR A 129 -6.28 -0.24 0.64
C THR A 129 -6.26 -0.25 2.17
N SER A 130 -5.82 0.86 2.79
CA SER A 130 -5.72 0.99 4.26
C SER A 130 -7.09 1.02 4.92
N GLU A 131 -8.08 1.68 4.30
CA GLU A 131 -9.45 1.77 4.82
C GLU A 131 -10.09 0.39 4.87
N TYR A 132 -10.09 -0.35 3.76
CA TYR A 132 -10.64 -1.71 3.72
C TYR A 132 -9.89 -2.66 4.67
N GLY A 133 -8.57 -2.57 4.77
CA GLY A 133 -7.79 -3.36 5.73
C GLY A 133 -8.12 -3.01 7.18
N GLY A 134 -8.27 -1.72 7.49
CA GLY A 134 -8.69 -1.26 8.81
C GLY A 134 -10.10 -1.71 9.19
N GLU A 135 -11.03 -1.76 8.23
CA GLU A 135 -12.38 -2.30 8.47
C GLU A 135 -12.38 -3.80 8.76
N LEU A 136 -11.53 -4.59 8.09
CA LEU A 136 -11.38 -6.02 8.38
C LEU A 136 -10.94 -6.25 9.83
N VAL A 137 -10.01 -5.44 10.32
CA VAL A 137 -9.57 -5.50 11.73
C VAL A 137 -10.67 -5.06 12.68
N LYS A 138 -11.30 -3.90 12.42
CA LYS A 138 -12.28 -3.30 13.35
C LYS A 138 -13.59 -4.07 13.44
N LYS A 139 -14.11 -4.56 12.30
CA LYS A 139 -15.43 -5.20 12.23
C LYS A 139 -15.37 -6.71 12.51
N TYR A 140 -14.27 -7.34 12.14
CA TYR A 140 -14.17 -8.81 12.16
C TYR A 140 -12.99 -9.33 12.98
N GLY A 141 -12.17 -8.44 13.58
CA GLY A 141 -11.01 -8.86 14.38
C GLY A 141 -9.92 -9.59 13.58
N ILE A 142 -9.95 -9.51 12.24
CA ILE A 142 -9.01 -10.25 11.38
C ILE A 142 -7.59 -9.73 11.58
N GLY A 143 -6.66 -10.63 11.91
CA GLY A 143 -5.28 -10.28 12.22
C GLY A 143 -5.05 -9.82 13.67
N THR A 144 -6.05 -9.98 14.55
CA THR A 144 -5.92 -9.77 16.00
C THR A 144 -6.03 -11.11 16.74
N GLU A 145 -5.56 -11.15 17.99
CA GLU A 145 -5.76 -12.31 18.89
C GLU A 145 -7.19 -12.40 19.44
N LEU A 146 -8.00 -11.36 19.22
CA LEU A 146 -9.38 -11.30 19.67
C LEU A 146 -10.26 -12.19 18.78
N LYS A 147 -10.65 -13.35 19.29
CA LYS A 147 -11.77 -14.12 18.74
C LYS A 147 -13.06 -13.36 19.11
N ILE A 148 -13.67 -12.67 18.16
CA ILE A 148 -15.01 -12.13 18.33
C ILE A 148 -15.93 -13.36 18.37
N ASN A 149 -16.43 -13.70 19.56
CA ASN A 149 -17.45 -14.73 19.70
C ASN A 149 -18.73 -14.22 19.02
N ASP A 150 -19.22 -14.96 18.03
CA ASP A 150 -20.44 -14.66 17.24
C ASP A 150 -21.73 -14.51 18.10
N THR A 151 -21.65 -14.63 19.42
CA THR A 151 -22.77 -14.51 20.37
C THR A 151 -23.15 -13.07 20.70
N GLU A 152 -22.35 -12.04 20.35
CA GLU A 152 -22.65 -10.64 20.70
C GLU A 152 -23.20 -9.80 19.52
N ILE A 153 -23.43 -10.40 18.35
CA ILE A 153 -23.92 -9.66 17.16
C ILE A 153 -25.45 -9.74 17.02
N ASN A 154 -26.15 -10.45 17.88
CA ASN A 154 -27.61 -10.70 17.79
C ASN A 154 -28.45 -10.02 18.91
N ASP A 155 -27.95 -8.95 19.54
CA ASP A 155 -28.78 -8.13 20.47
C ASP A 155 -28.99 -6.72 19.91
#